data_d2d98f20aff1d433ceda55d5d81ac34b
#
_entry.id   d2d98f20aff1d433ceda55d5d81ac34b
#
_cell.length_a   1.000
_cell.length_b   1.000
_cell.length_c   1.000
_cell.angle_alpha   90.00
_cell.angle_beta   90.00
_cell.angle_gamma   90.00
#
_symmetry.space_group_name_H-M   'P 1'
#
loop_
_entity.id
_entity.type
_entity.pdbx_description
1 polymer ?
#
loop_
_entity_poly.entity_id
_entity_poly.type
_entity_poly.pdbx_seq_one_letter_code
_entity_poly.pdbx_strand_id
1 'polypeptide(L)'
;MVWKIVLISVAIVIASFVIAGAIVAAQVLSGNSDFDDFGGQGSRNSGQEPTTVEGDKISIVDNDGSDSYSPNPVEIAAGDTVTWVNDDSTVHTATANDGTFDSGILSRGDTFSFTFDSEGEYPYFCDVHPNMVGTVVVIQGG
;
A
#
# COMPACT_ATOMS: atom_id res chain seq x y z
N MET A 1 -30.33 -11.74 -44.23
CA MET A 1 -29.10 -11.24 -43.55
C MET A 1 -29.03 -11.88 -42.18
N VAL A 2 -28.21 -12.89 -42.05
CA VAL A 2 -28.07 -13.67 -40.80
C VAL A 2 -26.88 -13.12 -40.00
N TRP A 3 -27.20 -12.55 -38.86
CA TRP A 3 -26.20 -12.04 -37.92
C TRP A 3 -25.59 -13.22 -37.14
N LYS A 4 -24.33 -13.53 -37.39
CA LYS A 4 -23.59 -14.54 -36.62
C LYS A 4 -23.15 -13.95 -35.29
N ILE A 5 -23.78 -14.42 -34.22
CA ILE A 5 -23.32 -14.17 -32.85
C ILE A 5 -22.15 -15.08 -32.62
N VAL A 6 -20.96 -14.53 -32.46
CA VAL A 6 -19.75 -15.27 -32.03
C VAL A 6 -19.76 -15.29 -30.52
N LEU A 7 -20.11 -16.44 -29.94
CA LEU A 7 -19.94 -16.72 -28.53
C LEU A 7 -18.46 -17.08 -28.28
N ILE A 8 -17.74 -16.18 -27.66
CA ILE A 8 -16.41 -16.47 -27.16
C ILE A 8 -16.56 -17.13 -25.79
N SER A 9 -16.40 -18.46 -25.77
CA SER A 9 -16.31 -19.23 -24.53
C SER A 9 -14.96 -18.94 -23.87
N VAL A 10 -14.97 -18.22 -22.76
CA VAL A 10 -13.82 -18.11 -21.88
C VAL A 10 -13.77 -19.37 -21.01
N ALA A 11 -12.93 -20.30 -21.36
CA ALA A 11 -12.64 -21.46 -20.54
C ALA A 11 -11.76 -21.03 -19.35
N ILE A 12 -12.34 -21.01 -18.16
CA ILE A 12 -11.61 -20.84 -16.91
C ILE A 12 -10.98 -22.19 -16.59
N VAL A 13 -9.68 -22.29 -16.78
CA VAL A 13 -8.88 -23.43 -16.31
C VAL A 13 -8.55 -23.21 -14.85
N ILE A 14 -9.31 -23.84 -13.96
CA ILE A 14 -8.98 -23.91 -12.55
C ILE A 14 -7.97 -25.06 -12.39
N ALA A 15 -6.69 -24.73 -12.27
CA ALA A 15 -5.67 -25.68 -11.90
C ALA A 15 -5.72 -25.90 -10.39
N SER A 16 -6.34 -26.98 -9.96
CA SER A 16 -6.29 -27.47 -8.58
C SER A 16 -4.91 -28.06 -8.30
N PHE A 17 -4.04 -27.35 -7.59
CA PHE A 17 -2.86 -27.96 -6.99
C PHE A 17 -3.22 -28.51 -5.62
N VAL A 18 -3.45 -29.81 -5.57
CA VAL A 18 -3.45 -30.57 -4.32
C VAL A 18 -1.99 -30.88 -3.98
N ILE A 19 -1.42 -30.18 -3.02
CA ILE A 19 -0.14 -30.57 -2.42
C ILE A 19 -0.47 -31.30 -1.13
N ALA A 20 -0.41 -32.63 -1.20
CA ALA A 20 -0.28 -33.47 -0.03
C ALA A 20 1.18 -33.39 0.44
N GLY A 21 1.44 -32.86 1.58
CA GLY A 21 2.79 -32.71 2.12
C GLY A 21 2.79 -32.83 3.64
N ALA A 22 3.10 -34.01 4.07
CA ALA A 22 3.81 -34.43 5.27
C ALA A 22 3.87 -33.49 6.47
N ILE A 23 3.16 -33.89 7.50
CA ILE A 23 3.34 -33.46 8.88
C ILE A 23 4.68 -34.06 9.37
N VAL A 24 5.67 -33.22 9.59
CA VAL A 24 6.84 -33.59 10.37
C VAL A 24 6.64 -33.03 11.78
N ALA A 25 6.19 -33.89 12.67
CA ALA A 25 6.20 -33.63 14.09
C ALA A 25 7.64 -33.77 14.59
N ALA A 26 8.32 -32.68 14.86
CA ALA A 26 9.54 -32.68 15.65
C ALA A 26 9.16 -32.38 17.10
N GLN A 27 9.12 -33.43 17.90
CA GLN A 27 9.09 -33.34 19.35
C GLN A 27 10.52 -33.04 19.82
N VAL A 28 10.73 -31.92 20.46
CA VAL A 28 11.94 -31.72 21.27
C VAL A 28 11.53 -31.75 22.73
N LEU A 29 11.95 -32.82 23.36
CA LEU A 29 11.85 -33.04 24.77
C LEU A 29 12.90 -32.24 25.55
N SER A 30 12.39 -31.63 26.62
CA SER A 30 13.08 -31.54 27.92
C SER A 30 14.40 -30.77 28.05
N GLY A 31 14.32 -29.75 28.81
CA GLY A 31 15.42 -29.11 29.50
C GLY A 31 14.87 -28.19 30.55
N ASN A 32 14.57 -28.76 31.73
CA ASN A 32 14.36 -28.03 32.97
C ASN A 32 15.63 -27.22 33.28
N SER A 33 15.43 -25.98 33.62
CA SER A 33 16.32 -25.29 34.56
C SER A 33 15.52 -24.20 35.23
N ASP A 34 15.11 -24.49 36.43
CA ASP A 34 14.59 -23.56 37.43
C ASP A 34 15.60 -22.41 37.64
N PHE A 35 15.15 -21.19 37.59
CA PHE A 35 15.72 -20.10 38.35
C PHE A 35 14.58 -19.18 38.81
N ASP A 36 14.45 -19.19 40.13
CA ASP A 36 13.53 -18.44 40.94
C ASP A 36 13.69 -16.92 40.79
N ASP A 37 12.49 -16.28 40.85
CA ASP A 37 12.19 -15.13 41.67
C ASP A 37 12.94 -13.81 41.47
N PHE A 38 12.22 -12.82 40.99
CA PHE A 38 12.04 -11.56 41.68
C PHE A 38 10.85 -10.78 41.14
N GLY A 39 9.93 -10.46 42.06
CA GLY A 39 8.71 -9.74 41.79
C GLY A 39 8.91 -8.33 41.26
N GLY A 40 8.05 -7.96 40.34
CA GLY A 40 7.89 -6.61 39.84
C GLY A 40 6.59 -6.54 39.06
N GLN A 41 5.52 -6.07 39.69
CA GLN A 41 4.29 -5.70 39.02
C GLN A 41 4.58 -4.53 38.06
N GLY A 42 4.77 -4.84 36.80
CA GLY A 42 4.81 -3.89 35.70
C GLY A 42 3.58 -4.09 34.85
N SER A 43 2.67 -3.14 34.93
CA SER A 43 1.53 -2.94 34.06
C SER A 43 1.87 -3.30 32.62
N ARG A 44 1.27 -4.36 32.08
CA ARG A 44 1.31 -4.67 30.66
C ARG A 44 0.44 -3.67 29.95
N ASN A 45 1.01 -2.54 29.63
CA ASN A 45 0.49 -1.72 28.57
C ASN A 45 0.86 -2.45 27.27
N SER A 46 -0.08 -3.21 26.74
CA SER A 46 0.00 -3.67 25.37
C SER A 46 -0.19 -2.45 24.47
N GLY A 47 0.84 -1.63 24.41
CA GLY A 47 1.01 -0.66 23.35
C GLY A 47 1.19 -1.46 22.07
N GLN A 48 0.12 -1.64 21.35
CA GLN A 48 0.14 -2.00 19.97
C GLN A 48 0.84 -0.82 19.30
N GLU A 49 2.13 -0.98 19.02
CA GLU A 49 2.83 -0.05 18.16
C GLU A 49 2.04 -0.01 16.84
N PRO A 50 1.73 1.19 16.32
CA PRO A 50 1.17 1.26 14.99
C PRO A 50 2.15 0.54 14.08
N THR A 51 1.75 -0.60 13.55
CA THR A 51 2.45 -1.22 12.44
C THR A 51 2.37 -0.19 11.31
N THR A 52 3.43 0.58 11.14
CA THR A 52 3.62 1.38 9.94
C THR A 52 3.72 0.36 8.81
N VAL A 53 2.60 0.12 8.17
CA VAL A 53 2.56 -0.62 6.92
C VAL A 53 3.35 0.21 5.92
N GLU A 54 4.47 -0.34 5.45
CA GLU A 54 5.40 0.29 4.51
C GLU A 54 4.74 0.56 3.12
N GLY A 55 3.40 0.39 3.03
CA GLY A 55 2.58 0.54 1.83
C GLY A 55 2.07 1.95 1.54
N ASP A 56 2.15 2.85 2.50
CA ASP A 56 1.47 4.14 2.39
C ASP A 56 2.42 5.27 1.98
N LYS A 57 3.66 4.95 1.59
CA LYS A 57 4.63 5.93 1.10
C LYS A 57 4.72 5.91 -0.42
N ILE A 58 4.62 7.06 -1.05
CA ILE A 58 4.89 7.27 -2.47
C ILE A 58 6.11 8.18 -2.60
N SER A 59 7.16 7.67 -3.24
CA SER A 59 8.33 8.47 -3.61
C SER A 59 8.11 9.15 -4.96
N ILE A 60 8.42 10.44 -5.04
CA ILE A 60 8.50 11.17 -6.30
C ILE A 60 9.97 11.11 -6.74
N VAL A 61 10.24 10.42 -7.85
CA VAL A 61 11.61 10.02 -8.21
C VAL A 61 12.18 10.69 -9.46
N ASP A 62 11.30 11.19 -10.34
CA ASP A 62 11.68 11.96 -11.54
C ASP A 62 10.45 12.67 -12.13
N ASN A 63 10.52 13.09 -13.40
CA ASN A 63 9.45 13.79 -14.12
C ASN A 63 9.00 13.07 -15.40
N ASP A 64 9.12 11.75 -15.46
CA ASP A 64 8.91 10.92 -16.66
C ASP A 64 7.61 10.10 -16.62
N GLY A 65 6.47 10.81 -16.63
CA GLY A 65 5.15 10.19 -16.79
C GLY A 65 4.65 9.43 -15.56
N SER A 66 4.08 8.24 -15.75
CA SER A 66 3.49 7.42 -14.68
C SER A 66 4.52 6.77 -13.74
N ASP A 67 5.78 6.72 -14.14
CA ASP A 67 6.85 6.10 -13.34
C ASP A 67 7.44 7.10 -12.33
N SER A 68 7.02 8.36 -12.41
CA SER A 68 7.49 9.44 -11.53
C SER A 68 7.04 9.30 -10.08
N TYR A 69 5.90 8.67 -9.85
CA TYR A 69 5.38 8.32 -8.53
C TYR A 69 5.54 6.82 -8.29
N SER A 70 6.21 6.44 -7.23
CA SER A 70 6.48 5.02 -6.94
C SER A 70 6.14 4.64 -5.48
N PRO A 71 5.28 3.62 -5.26
CA PRO A 71 4.55 2.83 -6.23
C PRO A 71 3.42 3.59 -6.92
N ASN A 72 3.04 3.15 -8.14
CA ASN A 72 1.89 3.69 -8.88
C ASN A 72 1.25 2.60 -9.76
N PRO A 73 -0.05 2.27 -9.60
CA PRO A 73 -0.91 2.78 -8.52
C PRO A 73 -0.50 2.27 -7.13
N VAL A 74 -0.96 2.94 -6.09
CA VAL A 74 -0.92 2.44 -4.71
C VAL A 74 -2.33 2.03 -4.30
N GLU A 75 -2.48 0.88 -3.64
CA GLU A 75 -3.74 0.39 -3.08
C GLU A 75 -3.69 0.43 -1.56
N ILE A 76 -4.69 1.05 -0.95
CA ILE A 76 -4.82 1.24 0.50
C ILE A 76 -6.24 0.93 0.97
N ALA A 77 -6.46 0.80 2.27
CA ALA A 77 -7.79 0.68 2.85
C ALA A 77 -8.39 2.07 3.19
N ALA A 78 -9.70 2.17 3.20
CA ALA A 78 -10.38 3.37 3.69
C ALA A 78 -10.01 3.64 5.17
N GLY A 79 -9.59 4.86 5.47
CA GLY A 79 -9.02 5.29 6.74
C GLY A 79 -7.50 5.37 6.76
N ASP A 80 -6.81 4.83 5.75
CA ASP A 80 -5.35 4.88 5.67
C ASP A 80 -4.85 6.25 5.18
N THR A 81 -3.58 6.53 5.52
CA THR A 81 -2.90 7.78 5.15
C THR A 81 -1.78 7.47 4.17
N VAL A 82 -1.76 8.14 3.03
CA VAL A 82 -0.65 8.11 2.09
C VAL A 82 0.28 9.30 2.33
N THR A 83 1.57 9.05 2.25
CA THR A 83 2.61 10.07 2.38
C THR A 83 3.45 10.13 1.10
N TRP A 84 3.41 11.25 0.40
CA TRP A 84 4.31 11.55 -0.70
C TRP A 84 5.59 12.16 -0.18
N VAL A 85 6.71 11.74 -0.74
CA VAL A 85 8.04 12.26 -0.43
C VAL A 85 8.72 12.64 -1.73
N ASN A 86 9.19 13.87 -1.84
CA ASN A 86 9.97 14.26 -3.02
C ASN A 86 11.42 13.84 -2.84
N ASP A 87 11.77 12.72 -3.47
CA ASP A 87 13.14 12.19 -3.50
C ASP A 87 13.96 12.71 -4.70
N ASP A 88 13.31 13.42 -5.64
CA ASP A 88 13.97 14.06 -6.79
C ASP A 88 14.61 15.41 -6.41
N SER A 89 15.49 15.88 -7.27
CA SER A 89 16.15 17.19 -7.16
C SER A 89 15.28 18.37 -7.61
N THR A 90 14.24 18.08 -8.39
CA THR A 90 13.29 19.07 -8.94
C THR A 90 12.08 19.22 -8.02
N VAL A 91 11.40 20.35 -8.08
CA VAL A 91 10.16 20.57 -7.34
C VAL A 91 8.98 19.89 -8.02
N HIS A 92 8.09 19.31 -7.23
CA HIS A 92 6.90 18.60 -7.69
C HIS A 92 5.66 18.95 -6.85
N THR A 93 4.50 18.49 -7.28
CA THR A 93 3.26 18.50 -6.48
C THR A 93 2.59 17.13 -6.55
N ALA A 94 1.67 16.87 -5.65
CA ALA A 94 0.69 15.80 -5.73
C ALA A 94 -0.69 16.42 -5.60
N THR A 95 -1.37 16.61 -6.72
CA THR A 95 -2.62 17.36 -6.81
C THR A 95 -3.71 16.47 -7.40
N ALA A 96 -4.77 16.19 -6.63
CA ALA A 96 -5.89 15.38 -7.10
C ALA A 96 -6.63 16.06 -8.25
N ASN A 97 -7.04 15.27 -9.27
CA ASN A 97 -7.77 15.79 -10.42
C ASN A 97 -9.12 16.44 -10.06
N ASP A 98 -9.74 15.98 -8.99
CA ASP A 98 -11.02 16.46 -8.48
C ASP A 98 -10.88 17.52 -7.37
N GLY A 99 -9.64 17.85 -6.96
CA GLY A 99 -9.34 18.82 -5.92
C GLY A 99 -9.49 18.27 -4.49
N THR A 100 -9.62 16.96 -4.30
CA THR A 100 -9.72 16.32 -2.98
C THR A 100 -8.50 16.60 -2.11
N PHE A 101 -7.31 16.64 -2.72
CA PHE A 101 -6.06 17.01 -2.04
C PHE A 101 -5.13 17.79 -2.97
N ASP A 102 -4.26 18.60 -2.36
CA ASP A 102 -3.20 19.35 -3.03
C ASP A 102 -2.03 19.51 -2.05
N SER A 103 -0.87 19.01 -2.43
CA SER A 103 0.33 19.12 -1.60
C SER A 103 0.95 20.52 -1.62
N GLY A 104 0.62 21.34 -2.62
CA GLY A 104 1.45 22.48 -2.99
C GLY A 104 2.83 22.02 -3.48
N ILE A 105 3.76 22.98 -3.58
CA ILE A 105 5.14 22.71 -4.03
C ILE A 105 5.91 21.91 -2.97
N LEU A 106 6.43 20.76 -3.37
CA LEU A 106 7.34 19.92 -2.60
C LEU A 106 8.76 20.08 -3.15
N SER A 107 9.66 20.63 -2.38
CA SER A 107 11.10 20.63 -2.66
C SER A 107 11.71 19.27 -2.30
N ARG A 108 12.93 18.99 -2.72
CA ARG A 108 13.62 17.76 -2.37
C ARG A 108 13.63 17.50 -0.86
N GLY A 109 13.13 16.35 -0.44
CA GLY A 109 13.02 15.93 0.95
C GLY A 109 11.74 16.39 1.64
N ASP A 110 10.92 17.22 1.01
CA ASP A 110 9.62 17.63 1.56
C ASP A 110 8.62 16.47 1.46
N THR A 111 7.68 16.46 2.39
CA THR A 111 6.65 15.43 2.50
C THR A 111 5.26 16.05 2.57
N PHE A 112 4.27 15.33 2.04
CA PHE A 112 2.86 15.65 2.17
C PHE A 112 2.09 14.38 2.52
N SER A 113 1.14 14.45 3.42
CA SER A 113 0.31 13.31 3.82
C SER A 113 -1.17 13.64 3.70
N PHE A 114 -1.96 12.66 3.24
CA PHE A 114 -3.40 12.77 3.13
C PHE A 114 -4.08 11.47 3.55
N THR A 115 -5.16 11.56 4.34
CA THR A 115 -5.96 10.41 4.80
C THR A 115 -7.18 10.23 3.89
N PHE A 116 -7.40 9.01 3.41
CA PHE A 116 -8.49 8.66 2.51
C PHE A 116 -9.60 7.95 3.26
N ASP A 117 -10.66 8.66 3.61
CA ASP A 117 -11.78 8.11 4.41
C ASP A 117 -12.81 7.32 3.59
N SER A 118 -12.78 7.41 2.27
CA SER A 118 -13.77 6.82 1.38
C SER A 118 -13.12 5.94 0.32
N GLU A 119 -13.75 4.81 0.01
CA GLU A 119 -13.37 3.96 -1.12
C GLU A 119 -13.52 4.69 -2.47
N GLY A 120 -12.66 4.36 -3.43
CA GLY A 120 -12.66 4.94 -4.76
C GLY A 120 -11.28 5.00 -5.40
N GLU A 121 -11.24 5.54 -6.62
CA GLU A 121 -10.01 5.85 -7.32
C GLU A 121 -9.76 7.35 -7.28
N TYR A 122 -8.57 7.73 -6.88
CA TYR A 122 -8.12 9.12 -6.74
C TYR A 122 -6.95 9.38 -7.68
N PRO A 123 -7.23 9.70 -8.96
CA PRO A 123 -6.18 10.09 -9.89
C PRO A 123 -5.65 11.47 -9.53
N TYR A 124 -4.33 11.63 -9.65
CA TYR A 124 -3.63 12.87 -9.36
C TYR A 124 -2.49 13.12 -10.34
N PHE A 125 -1.97 14.31 -10.34
CA PHE A 125 -0.90 14.75 -11.25
C PHE A 125 0.03 15.76 -10.56
N CYS A 126 1.11 16.13 -11.24
CA CYS A 126 1.97 17.21 -10.83
C CYS A 126 1.64 18.49 -11.60
N ASP A 127 1.29 19.59 -10.91
CA ASP A 127 0.99 20.88 -11.54
C ASP A 127 2.18 21.48 -12.30
N VAL A 128 3.40 21.17 -11.83
CA VAL A 128 4.64 21.68 -12.45
C VAL A 128 5.00 20.86 -13.71
N HIS A 129 4.69 19.57 -13.71
CA HIS A 129 4.98 18.62 -14.78
C HIS A 129 3.73 17.80 -15.10
N PRO A 130 2.77 18.30 -15.89
CA PRO A 130 1.45 17.69 -16.08
C PRO A 130 1.45 16.30 -16.75
N ASN A 131 2.56 15.84 -17.28
CA ASN A 131 2.75 14.47 -17.77
C ASN A 131 2.95 13.45 -16.65
N MET A 132 3.33 13.90 -15.45
CA MET A 132 3.46 13.05 -14.27
C MET A 132 2.07 12.78 -13.68
N VAL A 133 1.66 11.52 -13.69
CA VAL A 133 0.34 11.09 -13.23
C VAL A 133 0.44 9.90 -12.29
N GLY A 134 -0.44 9.84 -11.32
CA GLY A 134 -0.55 8.73 -10.38
C GLY A 134 -2.00 8.44 -10.00
N THR A 135 -2.22 7.33 -9.32
CA THR A 135 -3.53 6.95 -8.79
C THR A 135 -3.39 6.28 -7.44
N VAL A 136 -4.20 6.73 -6.48
CA VAL A 136 -4.45 6.02 -5.23
C VAL A 136 -5.76 5.26 -5.38
N VAL A 137 -5.75 3.97 -5.12
CA VAL A 137 -6.93 3.10 -5.12
C VAL A 137 -7.27 2.79 -3.67
N VAL A 138 -8.43 3.24 -3.21
CA VAL A 138 -8.90 3.02 -1.85
C VAL A 138 -9.96 1.93 -1.87
N ILE A 139 -9.65 0.82 -1.22
CA ILE A 139 -10.58 -0.31 -1.07
C ILE A 139 -11.28 -0.24 0.29
N GLN A 140 -12.37 -0.99 0.43
CA GLN A 140 -13.06 -1.09 1.71
C GLN A 140 -12.10 -1.59 2.80
N GLY A 141 -12.03 -0.86 3.90
CA GLY A 141 -11.33 -1.31 5.10
C GLY A 141 -12.01 -2.56 5.69
N GLY A 142 -11.22 -3.52 6.08
CA GLY A 142 -11.69 -4.77 6.68
C GLY A 142 -12.26 -4.60 8.09
#